data_f5e3edc2b563fbf564e801bac60afbdf
#
_entry.id   f5e3edc2b563fbf564e801bac60afbdf
#
_cell.length_a   1.000
_cell.length_b   1.000
_cell.length_c   1.000
_cell.angle_alpha   90.00
_cell.angle_beta   90.00
_cell.angle_gamma   90.00
#
_symmetry.space_group_name_H-M   'P 1'
#
loop_
_entity.id
_entity.type
_entity.pdbx_description
1 polymer ?
#
loop_
_entity_poly.entity_id
_entity_poly.type
_entity_poly.pdbx_seq_one_letter_code
_entity_poly.pdbx_strand_id
1 'polypeptide(L)'
;MSYYDILPPNENFRGRSYGEWAAEWWKWLLGSKNPDYSQGDPMLFLRGAFDYEQIGDQRRPKRKLHLDRTEDKKIEIFEGTSIFFPVIESEITEEDLEPDDGGEKIKIEAKMRYLARRENDESGPMGATIQIGTGGPKTKIVDDLKRYRAESPLFKLVVSNESIIADKLEFPQKAGMFDAVADGYYILIRSLPPSNEPYRIHFEAVGRNNYYNSATYDIIVKPKPPSRVEDKSDILITGNSLRQ
;
A
#
# COMPACT_ATOMS: atom_id res chain seq x y z
N MET A 1 16.89 16.05 10.88
CA MET A 1 16.01 16.43 9.75
C MET A 1 15.91 15.23 8.84
N SER A 2 14.70 14.77 8.55
CA SER A 2 14.51 13.68 7.59
C SER A 2 14.93 14.17 6.20
N TYR A 3 15.83 13.45 5.55
CA TYR A 3 16.26 13.73 4.16
C TYR A 3 15.17 13.36 3.13
N TYR A 4 14.06 12.80 3.59
CA TYR A 4 12.99 12.26 2.77
C TYR A 4 11.73 13.09 2.95
N ASP A 5 11.02 13.32 1.85
CA ASP A 5 9.77 14.08 1.83
C ASP A 5 8.60 13.18 2.26
N ILE A 6 8.45 13.02 3.58
CA ILE A 6 7.38 12.23 4.19
C ILE A 6 6.16 13.12 4.41
N LEU A 7 5.02 12.71 3.91
CA LEU A 7 3.77 13.43 4.14
C LEU A 7 3.38 13.37 5.62
N PRO A 8 3.10 14.50 6.28
CA PRO A 8 2.48 14.49 7.60
C PRO A 8 1.08 13.85 7.58
N PRO A 9 0.69 13.13 8.65
CA PRO A 9 -0.56 12.34 8.65
C PRO A 9 -1.85 13.18 8.57
N ASN A 10 -1.77 14.48 8.85
CA ASN A 10 -2.89 15.42 8.77
C ASN A 10 -2.94 16.21 7.44
N GLU A 11 -2.05 15.91 6.50
CA GLU A 11 -2.03 16.53 5.18
C GLU A 11 -2.63 15.62 4.12
N ASN A 12 -3.23 16.24 3.11
CA ASN A 12 -3.72 15.55 1.93
C ASN A 12 -2.64 15.51 0.84
N PHE A 13 -2.59 14.41 0.12
CA PHE A 13 -1.74 14.24 -1.04
C PHE A 13 -2.57 13.92 -2.28
N ARG A 14 -2.41 14.71 -3.33
CA ARG A 14 -3.21 14.59 -4.58
C ARG A 14 -4.72 14.57 -4.31
N GLY A 15 -5.16 15.40 -3.36
CA GLY A 15 -6.57 15.55 -2.99
C GLY A 15 -7.12 14.44 -2.10
N ARG A 16 -6.28 13.50 -1.62
CA ARG A 16 -6.68 12.38 -0.75
C ARG A 16 -5.96 12.40 0.59
N SER A 17 -6.68 12.06 1.64
CA SER A 17 -6.15 11.80 2.98
C SER A 17 -5.43 10.44 3.04
N TYR A 18 -4.72 10.18 4.14
CA TYR A 18 -4.14 8.85 4.40
C TYR A 18 -5.17 7.73 4.38
N GLY A 19 -6.36 7.95 4.96
CA GLY A 19 -7.42 6.96 4.98
C GLY A 19 -7.98 6.65 3.58
N GLU A 20 -8.08 7.66 2.72
CA GLU A 20 -8.47 7.45 1.32
C GLU A 20 -7.38 6.70 0.53
N TRP A 21 -6.10 6.95 0.82
CA TRP A 21 -5.00 6.17 0.25
C TRP A 21 -4.96 4.73 0.76
N ALA A 22 -5.32 4.50 2.03
CA ALA A 22 -5.50 3.16 2.57
C ALA A 22 -6.57 2.37 1.83
N ALA A 23 -7.72 2.99 1.53
CA ALA A 23 -8.76 2.38 0.72
C ALA A 23 -8.26 2.03 -0.71
N GLU A 24 -7.49 2.92 -1.35
CA GLU A 24 -6.91 2.65 -2.68
C GLU A 24 -5.86 1.52 -2.62
N TRP A 25 -5.08 1.44 -1.56
CA TRP A 25 -4.12 0.36 -1.35
C TRP A 25 -4.80 -1.01 -1.25
N TRP A 26 -5.92 -1.12 -0.48
CA TRP A 26 -6.69 -2.36 -0.38
C TRP A 26 -7.33 -2.76 -1.71
N LYS A 27 -7.87 -1.79 -2.46
CA LYS A 27 -8.39 -2.04 -3.82
C LYS A 27 -7.31 -2.56 -4.76
N TRP A 28 -6.09 -2.00 -4.69
CA TRP A 28 -4.95 -2.49 -5.45
C TRP A 28 -4.55 -3.89 -5.03
N LEU A 29 -4.47 -4.16 -3.71
CA LEU A 29 -4.01 -5.44 -3.18
C LEU A 29 -4.93 -6.61 -3.56
N LEU A 30 -6.23 -6.44 -3.41
CA LEU A 30 -7.22 -7.51 -3.62
C LEU A 30 -7.89 -7.46 -4.98
N GLY A 31 -7.89 -6.32 -5.65
CA GLY A 31 -8.52 -6.15 -6.97
C GLY A 31 -7.72 -6.71 -8.14
N SER A 32 -6.46 -7.08 -7.95
CA SER A 32 -5.59 -7.56 -9.02
C SER A 32 -5.08 -8.98 -8.77
N LYS A 33 -4.83 -9.72 -9.85
CA LYS A 33 -4.23 -11.06 -9.79
C LYS A 33 -2.84 -11.05 -9.17
N ASN A 34 -2.05 -10.06 -9.58
CA ASN A 34 -0.69 -9.86 -9.09
C ASN A 34 -0.51 -8.37 -8.82
N PRO A 35 -0.62 -7.94 -7.56
CA PRO A 35 -0.49 -6.53 -7.22
C PRO A 35 0.98 -6.11 -7.27
N ASP A 36 1.52 -6.00 -8.46
CA ASP A 36 2.86 -5.49 -8.72
C ASP A 36 2.79 -4.05 -9.27
N TYR A 37 3.88 -3.32 -9.08
CA TYR A 37 4.01 -1.96 -9.61
C TYR A 37 4.15 -1.98 -11.14
N SER A 38 3.42 -1.10 -11.81
CA SER A 38 3.61 -0.83 -13.23
C SER A 38 4.51 0.39 -13.41
N GLN A 39 5.58 0.25 -14.17
CA GLN A 39 6.52 1.36 -14.41
C GLN A 39 5.80 2.55 -15.05
N GLY A 40 5.87 3.71 -14.40
CA GLY A 40 5.16 4.92 -14.83
C GLY A 40 3.93 5.26 -14.00
N ASP A 41 3.49 4.37 -13.11
CA ASP A 41 2.44 4.70 -12.16
C ASP A 41 2.89 5.85 -11.24
N PRO A 42 1.99 6.78 -10.93
CA PRO A 42 2.34 7.91 -10.07
C PRO A 42 2.50 7.54 -8.60
N MET A 43 2.07 6.33 -8.23
CA MET A 43 2.11 5.78 -6.87
C MET A 43 2.60 4.34 -6.91
N LEU A 44 3.65 4.04 -6.15
CA LEU A 44 4.09 2.69 -5.83
C LEU A 44 3.45 2.27 -4.51
N PHE A 45 2.66 1.21 -4.53
CA PHE A 45 2.18 0.56 -3.32
C PHE A 45 3.12 -0.57 -2.90
N LEU A 46 3.49 -0.60 -1.61
CA LEU A 46 4.22 -1.72 -1.02
C LEU A 46 3.31 -2.46 -0.03
N ARG A 47 3.56 -3.75 0.14
CA ARG A 47 2.80 -4.61 1.07
C ARG A 47 3.71 -5.39 2.01
N GLY A 48 3.16 -5.85 3.12
CA GLY A 48 3.80 -6.83 3.99
C GLY A 48 3.74 -8.26 3.43
N ALA A 49 4.16 -9.22 4.22
CA ALA A 49 3.98 -10.63 3.95
C ALA A 49 2.60 -11.09 4.43
N PHE A 50 1.97 -11.97 3.66
CA PHE A 50 0.72 -12.62 4.03
C PHE A 50 0.91 -14.12 3.95
N ASP A 51 0.74 -14.82 5.05
CA ASP A 51 0.73 -16.29 5.09
C ASP A 51 0.13 -16.76 6.43
N TYR A 52 -0.87 -17.61 6.36
CA TYR A 52 -1.61 -18.13 7.50
C TYR A 52 -1.54 -19.66 7.50
N GLU A 53 -1.61 -20.24 8.69
CA GLU A 53 -1.66 -21.68 8.89
C GLU A 53 -2.92 -22.08 9.64
N GLN A 54 -3.47 -23.25 9.31
CA GLN A 54 -4.60 -23.81 10.02
C GLN A 54 -4.11 -24.59 11.25
N ILE A 55 -4.56 -24.20 12.43
CA ILE A 55 -4.26 -24.91 13.69
C ILE A 55 -5.60 -25.24 14.36
N GLY A 56 -6.05 -26.50 14.21
CA GLY A 56 -7.38 -26.90 14.62
C GLY A 56 -8.43 -26.16 13.78
N ASP A 57 -9.41 -25.57 14.42
CA ASP A 57 -10.46 -24.77 13.78
C ASP A 57 -10.09 -23.28 13.60
N GLN A 58 -8.88 -22.89 14.01
CA GLN A 58 -8.43 -21.52 13.94
C GLN A 58 -7.40 -21.33 12.83
N ARG A 59 -7.58 -20.29 12.03
CA ARG A 59 -6.57 -19.78 11.11
C ARG A 59 -5.72 -18.74 11.84
N ARG A 60 -4.41 -18.90 11.81
CA ARG A 60 -3.48 -18.01 12.49
C ARG A 60 -2.33 -17.61 11.58
N PRO A 61 -1.85 -16.36 11.70
CA PRO A 61 -0.65 -15.96 10.97
C PRO A 61 0.54 -16.78 11.45
N LYS A 62 1.42 -17.17 10.54
CA LYS A 62 2.70 -17.76 10.90
C LYS A 62 3.49 -16.80 11.79
N ARG A 63 4.16 -17.32 12.82
CA ARG A 63 4.81 -16.50 13.86
C ARG A 63 5.79 -15.47 13.35
N LYS A 64 6.44 -15.72 12.22
CA LYS A 64 7.37 -14.79 11.57
C LYS A 64 7.15 -14.81 10.07
N LEU A 65 6.74 -13.67 9.53
CA LEU A 65 6.59 -13.45 8.11
C LEU A 65 7.58 -12.40 7.66
N HIS A 66 8.24 -12.66 6.54
CA HIS A 66 9.12 -11.69 5.89
C HIS A 66 8.92 -11.74 4.39
N LEU A 67 8.64 -10.59 3.80
CA LEU A 67 8.62 -10.40 2.36
C LEU A 67 9.95 -9.75 1.94
N ASP A 68 10.72 -10.45 1.12
CA ASP A 68 11.96 -9.95 0.56
C ASP A 68 11.80 -9.63 -0.93
N ARG A 69 12.04 -8.36 -1.27
CA ARG A 69 12.04 -7.81 -2.63
C ARG A 69 13.34 -7.07 -2.88
N THR A 70 14.45 -7.73 -2.55
CA THR A 70 15.81 -7.23 -2.76
C THR A 70 16.49 -7.96 -3.92
N GLU A 71 17.69 -7.54 -4.26
CA GLU A 71 18.52 -8.15 -5.32
C GLU A 71 17.81 -8.24 -6.67
N ASP A 72 17.52 -9.46 -7.15
CA ASP A 72 16.89 -9.70 -8.46
C ASP A 72 15.42 -9.26 -8.56
N LYS A 73 14.81 -8.87 -7.42
CA LYS A 73 13.42 -8.43 -7.33
C LYS A 73 13.30 -6.91 -7.08
N LYS A 74 14.34 -6.15 -7.39
CA LYS A 74 14.34 -4.69 -7.28
C LYS A 74 13.21 -4.08 -8.10
N ILE A 75 12.59 -3.05 -7.51
CA ILE A 75 11.57 -2.25 -8.18
C ILE A 75 12.24 -1.02 -8.79
N GLU A 76 11.99 -0.75 -10.06
CA GLU A 76 12.44 0.47 -10.72
C GLU A 76 11.29 1.45 -10.86
N ILE A 77 11.50 2.68 -10.37
CA ILE A 77 10.53 3.77 -10.48
C ILE A 77 11.20 5.01 -11.08
N PHE A 78 10.39 5.97 -11.55
CA PHE A 78 10.88 7.26 -11.97
C PHE A 78 10.81 8.29 -10.84
N GLU A 79 11.70 9.27 -10.90
CA GLU A 79 11.62 10.47 -10.06
C GLU A 79 10.21 11.07 -10.11
N GLY A 80 9.67 11.44 -8.91
CA GLY A 80 8.32 11.95 -8.74
C GLY A 80 7.26 10.86 -8.53
N THR A 81 7.62 9.57 -8.59
CA THR A 81 6.76 8.48 -8.10
C THR A 81 6.72 8.54 -6.57
N SER A 82 5.52 8.52 -6.02
CA SER A 82 5.30 8.47 -4.57
C SER A 82 5.22 7.02 -4.11
N ILE A 83 5.51 6.77 -2.84
CA ILE A 83 5.50 5.42 -2.27
C ILE A 83 4.54 5.42 -1.07
N PHE A 84 3.58 4.50 -1.06
CA PHE A 84 2.63 4.33 0.04
C PHE A 84 2.62 2.88 0.52
N PHE A 85 2.68 2.70 1.83
CA PHE A 85 2.63 1.37 2.44
C PHE A 85 2.09 1.41 3.87
N PRO A 86 1.35 0.38 4.28
CA PRO A 86 1.06 0.13 5.67
C PRO A 86 2.28 -0.48 6.37
N VAL A 87 2.54 -0.06 7.61
CA VAL A 87 3.46 -0.77 8.50
C VAL A 87 2.73 -1.93 9.17
N ILE A 88 1.49 -1.68 9.58
CA ILE A 88 0.49 -2.68 9.98
C ILE A 88 -0.90 -2.08 9.81
N GLU A 89 -1.86 -2.90 9.46
CA GLU A 89 -3.23 -2.47 9.18
C GLU A 89 -4.20 -3.64 9.27
N SER A 90 -5.49 -3.30 9.38
CA SER A 90 -6.62 -4.23 9.31
C SER A 90 -7.66 -3.67 8.36
N GLU A 91 -8.29 -4.57 7.62
CA GLU A 91 -9.47 -4.30 6.81
C GLU A 91 -10.59 -5.22 7.28
N ILE A 92 -11.79 -4.69 7.34
CA ILE A 92 -13.01 -5.41 7.72
C ILE A 92 -14.07 -5.14 6.67
N THR A 93 -14.63 -6.21 6.13
CA THR A 93 -15.79 -6.18 5.26
C THR A 93 -17.10 -6.52 6.02
N GLU A 94 -18.22 -6.32 5.37
CA GLU A 94 -19.52 -6.77 5.90
C GLU A 94 -19.61 -8.30 6.03
N GLU A 95 -18.79 -9.08 5.27
CA GLU A 95 -18.76 -10.55 5.39
C GLU A 95 -18.02 -11.04 6.64
N ASP A 96 -17.17 -10.21 7.25
CA ASP A 96 -16.44 -10.53 8.47
C ASP A 96 -17.32 -10.38 9.74
N LEU A 97 -18.55 -9.91 9.56
CA LEU A 97 -19.49 -9.74 10.67
C LEU A 97 -20.22 -11.06 10.95
N GLU A 98 -20.51 -11.31 12.23
CA GLU A 98 -21.35 -12.44 12.62
C GLU A 98 -22.78 -12.25 12.09
N PRO A 99 -23.49 -13.34 11.77
CA PRO A 99 -24.87 -13.28 11.22
C PRO A 99 -25.85 -12.46 12.07
N ASP A 100 -25.66 -12.43 13.38
CA ASP A 100 -26.51 -11.71 14.33
C ASP A 100 -26.19 -10.21 14.41
N ASP A 101 -25.10 -9.78 13.80
CA ASP A 101 -24.71 -8.36 13.68
C ASP A 101 -25.56 -7.62 12.61
N GLY A 102 -26.47 -8.34 11.93
CA GLY A 102 -27.39 -7.81 10.94
C GLY A 102 -28.26 -6.69 11.50
N GLY A 103 -28.20 -5.52 10.88
CA GLY A 103 -28.89 -4.32 11.32
C GLY A 103 -28.97 -3.26 10.23
N GLU A 104 -29.38 -2.05 10.63
CA GLU A 104 -29.32 -0.92 9.73
C GLU A 104 -27.88 -0.69 9.25
N LYS A 105 -27.69 -0.26 8.00
CA LYS A 105 -26.37 -0.03 7.37
C LYS A 105 -25.40 0.78 8.24
N ILE A 106 -25.91 1.76 8.99
CA ILE A 106 -25.10 2.60 9.92
C ILE A 106 -24.51 1.74 11.05
N LYS A 107 -25.27 0.76 11.55
CA LYS A 107 -24.80 -0.13 12.62
C LYS A 107 -23.72 -1.09 12.10
N ILE A 108 -23.87 -1.56 10.86
CA ILE A 108 -22.90 -2.41 10.17
C ILE A 108 -21.57 -1.67 10.03
N GLU A 109 -21.57 -0.45 9.47
CA GLU A 109 -20.36 0.36 9.34
C GLU A 109 -19.70 0.64 10.69
N ALA A 110 -20.47 1.02 11.72
CA ALA A 110 -19.92 1.26 13.04
C ALA A 110 -19.29 0.02 13.66
N LYS A 111 -19.84 -1.16 13.40
CA LYS A 111 -19.28 -2.43 13.86
C LYS A 111 -17.99 -2.76 13.13
N MET A 112 -17.94 -2.62 11.80
CA MET A 112 -16.71 -2.81 11.02
C MET A 112 -15.59 -1.89 11.51
N ARG A 113 -15.88 -0.60 11.72
CA ARG A 113 -14.89 0.37 12.26
C ARG A 113 -14.41 -0.02 13.65
N TYR A 114 -15.29 -0.46 14.52
CA TYR A 114 -14.91 -0.96 15.84
C TYR A 114 -13.97 -2.14 15.75
N LEU A 115 -14.24 -3.12 14.89
CA LEU A 115 -13.39 -4.30 14.70
C LEU A 115 -12.03 -3.93 14.13
N ALA A 116 -11.96 -3.11 13.09
CA ALA A 116 -10.71 -2.67 12.47
C ALA A 116 -9.81 -1.93 13.49
N ARG A 117 -10.40 -1.03 14.29
CA ARG A 117 -9.67 -0.32 15.35
C ARG A 117 -9.14 -1.28 16.42
N ARG A 118 -9.98 -2.21 16.88
CA ARG A 118 -9.60 -3.19 17.91
C ARG A 118 -8.42 -4.04 17.47
N GLU A 119 -8.40 -4.51 16.22
CA GLU A 119 -7.27 -5.28 15.69
C GLU A 119 -5.96 -4.47 15.75
N ASN A 120 -6.01 -3.18 15.41
CA ASN A 120 -4.83 -2.31 15.46
C ASN A 120 -4.50 -1.79 16.85
N ASP A 121 -5.45 -1.76 17.82
CA ASP A 121 -5.18 -1.45 19.22
C ASP A 121 -4.40 -2.58 19.91
N GLU A 122 -4.61 -3.83 19.47
CA GLU A 122 -3.91 -5.02 19.94
C GLU A 122 -2.60 -5.30 19.15
N SER A 123 -2.32 -4.48 18.14
CA SER A 123 -1.15 -4.57 17.27
C SER A 123 -0.25 -3.34 17.44
N GLY A 124 0.95 -3.39 16.90
CA GLY A 124 1.83 -2.22 16.98
C GLY A 124 2.89 -2.16 15.88
N PRO A 125 3.07 -0.97 15.27
CA PRO A 125 4.20 -0.75 14.38
C PRO A 125 5.49 -0.77 15.19
N MET A 126 6.50 -1.54 14.76
CA MET A 126 7.82 -1.58 15.40
C MET A 126 8.77 -0.57 14.79
N GLY A 127 8.78 -0.46 13.46
CA GLY A 127 9.69 0.44 12.79
C GLY A 127 9.49 0.51 11.29
N ALA A 128 9.95 1.63 10.72
CA ALA A 128 10.15 1.78 9.28
C ALA A 128 11.46 2.53 9.05
N THR A 129 12.36 1.96 8.25
CA THR A 129 13.67 2.51 7.96
C THR A 129 13.92 2.60 6.47
N ILE A 130 14.76 3.55 6.07
CA ILE A 130 15.27 3.67 4.72
C ILE A 130 16.81 3.77 4.76
N GLN A 131 17.45 3.19 3.77
CA GLN A 131 18.89 3.14 3.62
C GLN A 131 19.24 3.32 2.14
N ILE A 132 20.29 4.04 1.81
CA ILE A 132 20.82 4.14 0.45
C ILE A 132 21.95 3.15 0.31
N GLY A 133 21.88 2.25 -0.67
CA GLY A 133 22.82 1.17 -0.88
C GLY A 133 22.78 0.13 0.23
N THR A 134 23.52 -0.96 0.07
CA THR A 134 23.57 -2.05 1.05
C THR A 134 24.45 -1.75 2.27
N GLY A 135 25.36 -0.79 2.16
CA GLY A 135 26.33 -0.39 3.20
C GLY A 135 26.03 0.94 3.90
N GLY A 136 25.00 1.68 3.45
CA GLY A 136 24.65 2.97 4.02
C GLY A 136 24.02 2.88 5.41
N PRO A 137 23.93 3.98 6.15
CA PRO A 137 23.27 4.00 7.46
C PRO A 137 21.76 3.79 7.32
N LYS A 138 21.19 2.97 8.20
CA LYS A 138 19.75 2.85 8.35
C LYS A 138 19.21 4.09 9.05
N THR A 139 18.28 4.77 8.41
CA THR A 139 17.61 5.95 8.95
C THR A 139 16.13 5.62 9.20
N LYS A 140 15.60 6.01 10.35
CA LYS A 140 14.16 5.92 10.59
C LYS A 140 13.44 6.83 9.60
N ILE A 141 12.37 6.31 8.98
CA ILE A 141 11.53 7.10 8.09
C ILE A 141 10.79 8.17 8.89
N VAL A 142 10.24 7.78 10.04
CA VAL A 142 9.59 8.67 11.01
C VAL A 142 9.96 8.25 12.43
N ASP A 143 10.02 9.22 13.35
CA ASP A 143 10.39 8.95 14.74
C ASP A 143 9.24 8.34 15.53
N ASP A 144 8.01 8.74 15.25
CA ASP A 144 6.80 8.31 15.95
C ASP A 144 5.75 7.79 14.96
N LEU A 145 5.79 6.48 14.71
CA LEU A 145 4.85 5.80 13.83
C LEU A 145 3.40 5.84 14.32
N LYS A 146 3.18 5.96 15.64
CA LYS A 146 1.82 6.00 16.20
C LYS A 146 1.02 7.21 15.73
N ARG A 147 1.69 8.30 15.36
CA ARG A 147 1.05 9.49 14.80
C ARG A 147 0.54 9.28 13.37
N TYR A 148 0.98 8.22 12.70
CA TYR A 148 0.65 7.90 11.32
C TYR A 148 -0.51 6.90 11.21
N ARG A 149 -1.31 6.74 12.29
CA ARG A 149 -2.55 5.96 12.23
C ARG A 149 -3.61 6.73 11.46
N ALA A 150 -4.29 6.03 10.57
CA ALA A 150 -5.40 6.57 9.81
C ALA A 150 -6.47 5.52 9.61
N GLU A 151 -7.73 5.98 9.58
CA GLU A 151 -8.89 5.17 9.26
C GLU A 151 -9.43 5.58 7.89
N SER A 152 -9.81 4.61 7.07
CA SER A 152 -10.40 4.88 5.76
C SER A 152 -11.85 5.39 5.89
N PRO A 153 -12.36 6.15 4.90
CA PRO A 153 -13.80 6.21 4.70
C PRO A 153 -14.37 4.82 4.41
N LEU A 154 -15.69 4.67 4.49
CA LEU A 154 -16.35 3.49 3.93
C LEU A 154 -16.09 3.46 2.42
N PHE A 155 -15.63 2.31 1.89
CA PHE A 155 -15.31 2.19 0.47
C PHE A 155 -15.82 0.87 -0.11
N LYS A 156 -15.99 0.83 -1.43
CA LYS A 156 -16.29 -0.42 -2.14
C LYS A 156 -14.96 -1.12 -2.45
N LEU A 157 -14.83 -2.34 -1.92
CA LEU A 157 -13.73 -3.24 -2.17
C LEU A 157 -14.15 -4.27 -3.21
N VAL A 158 -13.41 -4.37 -4.29
CA VAL A 158 -13.58 -5.42 -5.30
C VAL A 158 -12.48 -6.45 -5.08
N VAL A 159 -12.87 -7.66 -4.71
CA VAL A 159 -11.96 -8.81 -4.58
C VAL A 159 -11.98 -9.59 -5.88
N SER A 160 -10.85 -9.66 -6.56
CA SER A 160 -10.71 -10.44 -7.80
C SER A 160 -10.74 -11.94 -7.50
N ASN A 161 -11.42 -12.72 -8.33
CA ASN A 161 -11.36 -14.19 -8.29
C ASN A 161 -9.96 -14.75 -8.64
N GLU A 162 -9.07 -13.91 -9.13
CA GLU A 162 -7.69 -14.27 -9.44
C GLU A 162 -6.70 -13.69 -8.40
N SER A 163 -7.17 -13.05 -7.33
CA SER A 163 -6.31 -12.48 -6.30
C SER A 163 -5.52 -13.58 -5.58
N ILE A 164 -4.19 -13.53 -5.70
CA ILE A 164 -3.30 -14.47 -4.99
C ILE A 164 -3.14 -14.12 -3.50
N ILE A 165 -3.68 -12.99 -3.07
CA ILE A 165 -3.60 -12.51 -1.69
C ILE A 165 -4.88 -12.84 -0.91
N ALA A 166 -6.06 -12.84 -1.57
CA ALA A 166 -7.33 -13.06 -0.89
C ALA A 166 -7.38 -14.34 -0.05
N ASP A 167 -6.81 -15.43 -0.55
CA ASP A 167 -6.72 -16.71 0.17
C ASP A 167 -5.67 -16.71 1.29
N LYS A 168 -4.80 -15.70 1.35
CA LYS A 168 -3.71 -15.59 2.31
C LYS A 168 -4.03 -14.64 3.46
N LEU A 169 -5.24 -14.09 3.53
CA LEU A 169 -5.70 -13.30 4.65
C LEU A 169 -6.13 -14.18 5.82
N GLU A 170 -6.22 -13.61 7.01
CA GLU A 170 -6.73 -14.30 8.21
C GLU A 170 -8.14 -14.83 7.98
N PHE A 171 -8.97 -13.99 7.35
CA PHE A 171 -10.30 -14.35 6.85
C PHE A 171 -10.26 -14.34 5.32
N PRO A 172 -10.17 -15.52 4.66
CA PRO A 172 -10.09 -15.57 3.20
C PRO A 172 -11.28 -14.90 2.55
N GLN A 173 -11.00 -13.90 1.75
CA GLN A 173 -12.03 -13.12 1.07
C GLN A 173 -12.50 -13.84 -0.20
N LYS A 174 -13.82 -13.99 -0.35
CA LYS A 174 -14.41 -14.46 -1.60
C LYS A 174 -14.36 -13.37 -2.66
N ALA A 175 -14.29 -13.79 -3.93
CA ALA A 175 -14.43 -12.85 -5.03
C ALA A 175 -15.80 -12.17 -5.00
N GLY A 176 -15.81 -10.85 -5.17
CA GLY A 176 -17.04 -10.07 -5.08
C GLY A 176 -16.78 -8.59 -4.87
N MET A 177 -17.85 -7.87 -4.55
CA MET A 177 -17.81 -6.46 -4.19
C MET A 177 -18.49 -6.26 -2.83
N PHE A 178 -17.74 -5.69 -1.89
CA PHE A 178 -18.11 -5.54 -0.50
C PHE A 178 -18.02 -4.09 -0.05
N ASP A 179 -18.81 -3.70 0.94
CA ASP A 179 -18.53 -2.52 1.74
C ASP A 179 -17.39 -2.86 2.72
N ALA A 180 -16.37 -1.99 2.79
CA ALA A 180 -15.19 -2.22 3.60
C ALA A 180 -14.74 -0.95 4.32
N VAL A 181 -14.06 -1.12 5.44
CA VAL A 181 -13.28 -0.09 6.14
C VAL A 181 -11.90 -0.63 6.48
N ALA A 182 -10.93 0.25 6.58
CA ALA A 182 -9.58 -0.09 7.01
C ALA A 182 -9.11 0.87 8.09
N ASP A 183 -8.28 0.38 9.00
CA ASP A 183 -7.56 1.15 10.02
C ASP A 183 -6.12 0.65 10.07
N GLY A 184 -5.15 1.53 10.26
CA GLY A 184 -3.76 1.11 10.32
C GLY A 184 -2.78 2.25 10.44
N TYR A 185 -1.50 1.89 10.43
CA TYR A 185 -0.37 2.80 10.47
C TYR A 185 0.30 2.82 9.10
N TYR A 186 0.24 3.97 8.42
CA TYR A 186 0.66 4.11 7.04
C TYR A 186 1.77 5.13 6.88
N ILE A 187 2.62 4.94 5.88
CA ILE A 187 3.65 5.89 5.48
C ILE A 187 3.44 6.28 4.03
N LEU A 188 3.50 7.57 3.75
CA LEU A 188 3.55 8.11 2.40
C LEU A 188 4.84 8.91 2.21
N ILE A 189 5.71 8.42 1.34
CA ILE A 189 6.89 9.11 0.86
C ILE A 189 6.50 9.80 -0.44
N ARG A 190 6.54 11.15 -0.49
CA ARG A 190 6.12 11.92 -1.68
C ARG A 190 7.01 11.66 -2.87
N SER A 191 8.33 11.63 -2.64
CA SER A 191 9.31 11.29 -3.67
C SER A 191 10.65 10.93 -3.05
N LEU A 192 11.44 10.19 -3.81
CA LEU A 192 12.85 9.95 -3.55
C LEU A 192 13.65 10.53 -4.72
N PRO A 193 14.82 11.14 -4.46
CA PRO A 193 15.69 11.62 -5.53
C PRO A 193 16.27 10.45 -6.34
N PRO A 194 16.62 10.67 -7.61
CA PRO A 194 17.33 9.67 -8.40
C PRO A 194 18.62 9.22 -7.74
N SER A 195 18.91 7.91 -7.80
CA SER A 195 20.14 7.34 -7.23
C SER A 195 20.59 6.14 -8.07
N ASN A 196 21.90 5.99 -8.20
CA ASN A 196 22.52 4.81 -8.82
C ASN A 196 22.50 3.59 -7.89
N GLU A 197 22.32 3.82 -6.59
CA GLU A 197 22.17 2.76 -5.60
C GLU A 197 20.72 2.63 -5.18
N PRO A 198 20.25 1.41 -4.84
CA PRO A 198 18.89 1.20 -4.41
C PRO A 198 18.61 1.88 -3.07
N TYR A 199 17.40 2.39 -2.92
CA TYR A 199 16.83 2.70 -1.61
C TYR A 199 16.28 1.42 -1.01
N ARG A 200 16.84 0.99 0.10
CA ARG A 200 16.31 -0.14 0.86
C ARG A 200 15.30 0.35 1.89
N ILE A 201 14.03 0.08 1.65
CA ILE A 201 12.94 0.34 2.58
C ILE A 201 12.66 -0.94 3.35
N HIS A 202 12.72 -0.87 4.67
CA HIS A 202 12.36 -1.96 5.56
C HIS A 202 11.32 -1.47 6.57
N PHE A 203 10.26 -2.25 6.76
CA PHE A 203 9.26 -1.99 7.78
C PHE A 203 8.87 -3.30 8.48
N GLU A 204 8.46 -3.14 9.74
CA GLU A 204 8.17 -4.26 10.60
C GLU A 204 7.12 -3.91 11.65
N ALA A 205 6.35 -4.90 12.06
CA ALA A 205 5.30 -4.79 13.05
C ALA A 205 5.10 -6.08 13.83
N VAL A 206 4.48 -5.95 14.99
CA VAL A 206 3.90 -7.05 15.75
C VAL A 206 2.39 -6.94 15.67
N GLY A 207 1.76 -7.95 15.11
CA GLY A 207 0.31 -8.06 15.06
C GLY A 207 -0.27 -8.70 16.30
N ARG A 208 -1.60 -8.74 16.37
CA ARG A 208 -2.37 -9.46 17.36
C ARG A 208 -1.82 -10.89 17.52
N ASN A 209 -1.83 -11.44 18.75
CA ASN A 209 -1.22 -12.73 19.07
C ASN A 209 0.31 -12.81 18.92
N ASN A 210 1.00 -11.66 18.94
CA ASN A 210 2.46 -11.56 18.89
C ASN A 210 3.09 -12.21 17.64
N TYR A 211 2.40 -12.23 16.50
CA TYR A 211 3.05 -12.57 15.26
C TYR A 211 3.88 -11.39 14.76
N TYR A 212 5.03 -11.68 14.19
CA TYR A 212 5.92 -10.67 13.61
C TYR A 212 5.77 -10.65 12.09
N ASN A 213 5.57 -9.47 11.54
CA ASN A 213 5.50 -9.25 10.10
C ASN A 213 6.51 -8.20 9.69
N SER A 214 7.21 -8.44 8.59
CA SER A 214 8.16 -7.48 8.04
C SER A 214 8.26 -7.57 6.53
N ALA A 215 8.73 -6.49 5.91
CA ALA A 215 9.05 -6.48 4.49
C ALA A 215 10.32 -5.65 4.22
N THR A 216 11.07 -6.05 3.20
CA THR A 216 12.23 -5.34 2.71
C THR A 216 12.15 -5.20 1.20
N TYR A 217 12.33 -3.97 0.72
CA TYR A 217 12.29 -3.62 -0.70
C TYR A 217 13.54 -2.86 -1.11
N ASP A 218 14.15 -3.24 -2.23
CA ASP A 218 15.15 -2.44 -2.93
C ASP A 218 14.48 -1.70 -4.10
N ILE A 219 14.55 -0.37 -4.08
CA ILE A 219 13.89 0.51 -5.05
C ILE A 219 14.95 1.36 -5.73
N ILE A 220 15.04 1.26 -7.06
CA ILE A 220 15.89 2.10 -7.90
C ILE A 220 15.05 3.27 -8.41
N VAL A 221 15.49 4.48 -8.11
CA VAL A 221 14.83 5.70 -8.61
C VAL A 221 15.64 6.23 -9.79
N LYS A 222 15.06 6.19 -10.98
CA LYS A 222 15.63 6.71 -12.21
C LYS A 222 15.19 8.14 -12.47
N PRO A 223 16.01 8.98 -13.13
CA PRO A 223 15.56 10.27 -13.62
C PRO A 223 14.33 10.12 -14.52
N LYS A 224 13.38 11.04 -14.42
CA LYS A 224 12.22 11.07 -15.30
C LYS A 224 12.70 11.24 -16.74
N PRO A 225 12.26 10.40 -17.70
CA PRO A 225 12.59 10.60 -19.10
C PRO A 225 12.10 11.98 -19.57
N PRO A 226 12.86 12.64 -20.43
CA PRO A 226 12.41 13.92 -21.00
C PRO A 226 11.02 13.73 -21.63
N SER A 227 10.10 14.63 -21.33
CA SER A 227 8.80 14.64 -22.01
C SER A 227 9.06 14.72 -23.52
N ARG A 228 8.52 13.79 -24.31
CA ARG A 228 8.50 13.95 -25.75
C ARG A 228 7.84 15.29 -26.03
N VAL A 229 8.61 16.25 -26.50
CA VAL A 229 8.06 17.43 -27.15
C VAL A 229 7.39 16.86 -28.39
N GLU A 230 6.06 16.87 -28.43
CA GLU A 230 5.34 16.63 -29.68
C GLU A 230 5.84 17.70 -30.68
N ASP A 231 6.67 17.26 -31.60
CA ASP A 231 7.17 18.10 -32.68
C ASP A 231 5.95 18.45 -33.53
N LYS A 232 5.40 19.65 -33.30
CA LYS A 232 4.28 20.18 -34.06
C LYS A 232 4.67 20.57 -35.51
N SER A 233 5.80 20.04 -36.02
CA SER A 233 6.29 20.33 -37.38
C SER A 233 5.57 19.55 -38.46
N ASP A 234 4.71 18.55 -38.15
CA ASP A 234 4.03 17.74 -39.19
C ASP A 234 2.61 18.23 -39.61
N ILE A 235 2.17 19.42 -39.21
CA ILE A 235 0.87 19.95 -39.62
C ILE A 235 1.03 21.16 -40.54
N LEU A 236 1.87 21.08 -41.56
CA LEU A 236 1.94 22.11 -42.59
C LEU A 236 2.36 21.58 -43.96
N ILE A 237 1.79 20.48 -44.45
CA ILE A 237 1.84 20.14 -45.90
C ILE A 237 0.57 19.35 -46.25
N THR A 238 -0.58 19.99 -46.36
CA THR A 238 -1.63 19.59 -47.32
C THR A 238 -2.61 20.75 -47.48
N GLY A 239 -2.22 21.70 -48.30
CA GLY A 239 -3.09 22.80 -48.66
C GLY A 239 -2.54 23.56 -49.82
N ASN A 240 -2.46 22.96 -51.00
CA ASN A 240 -2.55 23.66 -52.29
C ASN A 240 -2.44 22.66 -53.45
N SER A 241 -3.55 22.23 -53.97
CA SER A 241 -3.68 22.00 -55.44
C SER A 241 -5.12 21.64 -55.77
N LEU A 242 -5.90 22.66 -56.07
CA LEU A 242 -7.07 22.56 -56.96
C LEU A 242 -7.26 23.91 -57.59
N ARG A 243 -6.62 24.10 -58.74
CA ARG A 243 -7.06 24.95 -59.82
C ARG A 243 -6.53 24.35 -61.09
N GLN A 244 -7.36 23.69 -61.80
CA GLN A 244 -7.74 23.87 -63.24
C GLN A 244 -8.77 22.83 -63.63
#